data_a9f09fbba1a4cbc6cc8909dcc6a68504
#
_entry.id   a9f09fbba1a4cbc6cc8909dcc6a68504
#
_cell.length_a   1.000
_cell.length_b   1.000
_cell.length_c   1.000
_cell.angle_alpha   90.00
_cell.angle_beta   90.00
_cell.angle_gamma   90.00
#
_symmetry.space_group_name_H-M   'P 1'
#
loop_
_entity.id
_entity.type
_entity.pdbx_description
1 polymer ?
#
loop_
_entity_poly.entity_id
_entity_poly.type
_entity_poly.pdbx_seq_one_letter_code
_entity_poly.pdbx_strand_id
1 'polypeptide(L)'
;MRVQDEKVTFNVFQAMKFPNDVEECSTLSLVDSLVSERFEECCSNSVQLAVYDNSNLEDKAEEECAWMETKQDIRKQRVQFEPLDMSFREFKLPKSSVEEPPALELKPLPPHLRYAYLGEVSTLPVIISAQLTETQEGQLLKVLKKFKRAIGWTLADIKGISPSFCMHKILLEDSSKGSIEAQRRLNPIMKEVVKKEIIKWLDAGIIYPISNSSWVSPVQYVPKKGGMTMVENANNELIPTRVVTGWRICMDYRRLNKNTQKDHFLLPFIDQMLDRLAGREYYCFLDGYSGYNQIVIAPEDQHKTTFTCPYGTFAFRRMPFGLCNAPATFQRCMMAIFTEMVEQFVEVFMDDFSVFGDSFGLCLENLAKVLKRCEETNLVLNWEKCHFMVKE
;
A
#
# COMPACT_ATOMS: atom_id res chain seq x y z
N MET A 1 24.16 25.77 16.20
CA MET A 1 24.35 24.58 17.02
C MET A 1 25.79 24.11 16.90
N ARG A 2 26.49 23.79 17.97
CA ARG A 2 27.82 23.17 17.97
C ARG A 2 27.64 21.71 18.34
N VAL A 3 28.09 20.80 17.48
CA VAL A 3 28.20 19.39 17.77
C VAL A 3 29.65 19.00 17.41
N GLN A 4 30.41 18.57 18.41
CA GLN A 4 31.79 18.07 18.27
C GLN A 4 32.67 18.91 17.33
N ASP A 5 33.09 20.10 17.77
CA ASP A 5 34.03 21.01 17.10
C ASP A 5 33.78 21.42 15.63
N GLU A 6 32.73 20.98 15.01
CA GLU A 6 32.28 21.45 13.71
C GLU A 6 31.20 22.52 13.82
N LYS A 7 31.42 23.68 13.19
CA LYS A 7 30.48 24.80 13.14
C LYS A 7 29.64 24.69 11.88
N VAL A 8 28.46 24.05 12.01
CA VAL A 8 27.49 24.01 10.93
C VAL A 8 26.59 25.23 10.99
N THR A 9 26.64 26.07 9.95
CA THR A 9 25.82 27.28 9.83
C THR A 9 24.62 26.94 8.95
N PHE A 10 23.43 26.93 9.53
CA PHE A 10 22.18 26.77 8.77
C PHE A 10 21.66 28.15 8.37
N ASN A 11 21.38 28.34 7.08
CA ASN A 11 20.70 29.54 6.60
C ASN A 11 19.21 29.36 6.75
N VAL A 12 18.64 29.84 7.85
CA VAL A 12 17.22 29.73 8.21
C VAL A 12 16.32 30.35 7.13
N PHE A 13 16.76 31.39 6.43
CA PHE A 13 15.99 32.03 5.35
C PHE A 13 15.93 31.19 4.06
N GLN A 14 16.87 30.28 3.83
CA GLN A 14 16.76 29.30 2.73
C GLN A 14 15.87 28.11 3.09
N ALA A 15 15.85 27.72 4.36
CA ALA A 15 14.96 26.67 4.85
C ALA A 15 13.48 27.14 4.98
N MET A 16 13.25 28.45 5.04
CA MET A 16 11.90 29.06 5.12
C MET A 16 11.31 29.46 3.76
N LYS A 17 11.93 29.15 2.64
CA LYS A 17 11.27 29.25 1.34
C LYS A 17 10.37 28.02 1.18
N PHE A 18 9.18 28.11 1.72
CA PHE A 18 8.09 27.22 1.32
C PHE A 18 7.77 27.50 -0.16
N PRO A 19 7.70 26.49 -1.02
CA PRO A 19 6.99 26.64 -2.28
C PRO A 19 5.55 27.00 -1.96
N ASN A 20 5.00 27.99 -2.64
CA ASN A 20 3.62 28.45 -2.46
C ASN A 20 2.58 27.51 -3.08
N ASP A 21 2.86 26.24 -3.18
CA ASP A 21 1.90 25.21 -3.58
C ASP A 21 1.95 24.12 -2.53
N VAL A 22 0.78 23.86 -1.96
CA VAL A 22 0.52 22.71 -1.09
C VAL A 22 0.62 21.47 -1.97
N GLU A 23 1.84 21.02 -2.21
CA GLU A 23 2.06 19.71 -2.81
C GLU A 23 1.70 18.67 -1.77
N GLU A 24 0.65 17.92 -2.10
CA GLU A 24 0.27 16.70 -1.41
C GLU A 24 1.50 15.83 -1.18
N CYS A 25 1.80 15.57 0.08
CA CYS A 25 2.90 14.73 0.52
C CYS A 25 2.60 13.28 0.14
N SER A 26 2.80 12.93 -1.11
CA SER A 26 2.89 11.55 -1.56
C SER A 26 4.22 11.37 -2.28
N THR A 27 5.04 10.45 -1.79
CA THR A 27 6.27 9.99 -2.47
C THR A 27 6.03 9.44 -3.87
N LEU A 28 4.79 9.47 -4.34
CA LEU A 28 4.34 9.14 -5.69
C LEU A 28 4.44 10.33 -6.66
N SER A 29 4.40 11.59 -6.20
CA SER A 29 4.33 12.76 -7.09
C SER A 29 5.64 13.02 -7.85
N LEU A 30 6.81 12.74 -7.25
CA LEU A 30 8.11 12.92 -7.91
C LEU A 30 8.35 11.92 -9.06
N VAL A 31 7.78 10.73 -8.97
CA VAL A 31 7.88 9.72 -10.04
C VAL A 31 6.85 10.02 -11.15
N ASP A 32 5.68 10.55 -10.79
CA ASP A 32 4.65 10.94 -11.76
C ASP A 32 5.08 12.16 -12.57
N SER A 33 5.80 13.14 -12.00
CA SER A 33 6.37 14.27 -12.75
C SER A 33 7.42 13.81 -13.77
N LEU A 34 8.34 12.94 -13.38
CA LEU A 34 9.38 12.42 -14.28
C LEU A 34 8.82 11.49 -15.38
N VAL A 35 7.73 10.79 -15.10
CA VAL A 35 7.04 9.96 -16.09
C VAL A 35 6.21 10.81 -17.02
N SER A 36 5.59 11.90 -16.54
CA SER A 36 4.82 12.84 -17.36
C SER A 36 5.70 13.65 -18.30
N GLU A 37 6.87 14.16 -17.85
CA GLU A 37 7.81 14.86 -18.73
C GLU A 37 8.36 13.97 -19.85
N ARG A 38 8.69 12.71 -19.56
CA ARG A 38 9.09 11.76 -20.60
C ARG A 38 7.95 11.38 -21.55
N PHE A 39 6.73 11.47 -21.09
CA PHE A 39 5.54 11.17 -21.89
C PHE A 39 5.19 12.30 -22.85
N GLU A 40 5.36 13.55 -22.46
CA GLU A 40 5.16 14.73 -23.32
C GLU A 40 6.25 14.79 -24.41
N GLU A 41 7.51 14.45 -24.10
CA GLU A 41 8.57 14.32 -25.11
C GLU A 41 8.29 13.22 -26.15
N CYS A 42 7.72 12.08 -25.77
CA CYS A 42 7.33 11.03 -26.70
C CYS A 42 6.11 11.39 -27.56
N CYS A 43 5.18 12.18 -27.04
CA CYS A 43 4.01 12.63 -27.79
C CYS A 43 4.32 13.78 -28.73
N SER A 44 5.28 14.64 -28.41
CA SER A 44 5.68 15.78 -29.23
C SER A 44 6.46 15.38 -30.49
N ASN A 45 7.15 14.25 -30.45
CA ASN A 45 7.93 13.74 -31.58
C ASN A 45 7.10 12.98 -32.65
N SER A 46 5.79 12.80 -32.42
CA SER A 46 4.93 12.10 -33.39
C SER A 46 4.01 13.05 -34.19
N VAL A 47 4.17 14.36 -34.10
CA VAL A 47 3.32 15.36 -34.78
C VAL A 47 4.08 16.18 -35.85
N GLN A 48 5.36 15.89 -36.09
CA GLN A 48 6.09 16.58 -37.18
C GLN A 48 6.37 15.63 -38.34
N LEU A 49 5.34 15.30 -39.13
CA LEU A 49 5.47 14.89 -40.53
C LEU A 49 4.09 14.87 -41.15
N ALA A 50 3.70 15.96 -41.79
CA ALA A 50 2.95 16.05 -43.05
C ALA A 50 2.37 17.49 -43.26
N VAL A 51 3.24 18.36 -43.74
CA VAL A 51 2.76 19.48 -44.59
C VAL A 51 3.37 19.24 -45.96
N TYR A 52 2.62 18.65 -46.87
CA TYR A 52 2.86 18.77 -48.32
C TYR A 52 1.57 18.85 -49.08
N ASP A 53 1.45 19.97 -49.69
CA ASP A 53 0.91 20.38 -50.98
C ASP A 53 -0.32 19.70 -51.61
N ASN A 54 -1.22 20.60 -51.98
CA ASN A 54 -2.51 20.39 -52.57
C ASN A 54 -2.40 20.22 -54.10
N SER A 55 -2.55 19.03 -54.62
CA SER A 55 -3.01 18.80 -56.01
C SER A 55 -3.45 17.35 -56.19
N ASN A 56 -4.73 17.16 -56.45
CA ASN A 56 -5.50 15.99 -56.91
C ASN A 56 -6.59 15.55 -55.91
N LEU A 57 -7.80 15.98 -56.21
CA LEU A 57 -8.99 15.89 -55.33
C LEU A 57 -9.93 14.70 -55.61
N GLU A 58 -9.59 13.74 -56.48
CA GLU A 58 -10.49 12.61 -56.79
C GLU A 58 -10.08 11.26 -56.27
N ASP A 59 -8.79 11.00 -56.04
CA ASP A 59 -8.31 9.72 -55.48
C ASP A 59 -8.31 9.65 -53.92
N LYS A 60 -8.58 10.76 -53.25
CA LYS A 60 -8.55 10.83 -51.77
C LYS A 60 -9.79 10.30 -51.03
N ALA A 61 -10.91 10.19 -51.72
CA ALA A 61 -12.18 9.78 -51.11
C ALA A 61 -12.21 8.27 -50.81
N GLU A 62 -11.55 7.44 -51.64
CA GLU A 62 -11.50 6.00 -51.41
C GLU A 62 -10.47 5.62 -50.33
N GLU A 63 -9.33 6.31 -50.25
CA GLU A 63 -8.35 6.11 -49.20
C GLU A 63 -8.83 6.58 -47.81
N GLU A 64 -9.57 7.65 -47.71
CA GLU A 64 -10.16 8.11 -46.43
C GLU A 64 -11.27 7.17 -45.96
N CYS A 65 -12.05 6.54 -46.82
CA CYS A 65 -13.01 5.51 -46.47
C CYS A 65 -12.29 4.25 -45.94
N ALA A 66 -11.24 3.79 -46.57
CA ALA A 66 -10.44 2.66 -46.13
C ALA A 66 -9.72 2.95 -44.75
N TRP A 67 -9.29 4.19 -44.53
CA TRP A 67 -8.70 4.61 -43.27
C TRP A 67 -9.75 4.75 -42.15
N MET A 68 -10.99 5.13 -42.42
CA MET A 68 -12.06 5.11 -41.44
C MET A 68 -12.54 3.69 -41.11
N GLU A 69 -12.58 2.79 -42.07
CA GLU A 69 -12.91 1.38 -41.83
C GLU A 69 -11.84 0.69 -40.99
N THR A 70 -10.54 0.94 -41.24
CA THR A 70 -9.45 0.42 -40.40
C THR A 70 -9.47 1.02 -38.98
N LYS A 71 -9.84 2.29 -38.78
CA LYS A 71 -10.05 2.88 -37.46
C LYS A 71 -11.27 2.32 -36.72
N GLN A 72 -12.33 1.93 -37.44
CA GLN A 72 -13.48 1.25 -36.85
C GLN A 72 -13.17 -0.19 -36.45
N ASP A 73 -12.34 -0.91 -37.20
CA ASP A 73 -11.89 -2.25 -36.86
C ASP A 73 -10.94 -2.27 -35.65
N ILE A 74 -10.10 -1.24 -35.49
CA ILE A 74 -9.26 -1.09 -34.29
C ILE A 74 -10.10 -0.81 -33.04
N ARG A 75 -11.26 -0.12 -33.17
CA ARG A 75 -12.21 0.11 -32.08
C ARG A 75 -13.05 -1.11 -31.71
N LYS A 76 -13.16 -2.09 -32.61
CA LYS A 76 -13.93 -3.35 -32.41
C LYS A 76 -13.11 -4.52 -31.93
N GLN A 77 -11.80 -4.38 -31.65
CA GLN A 77 -11.09 -5.42 -30.93
C GLN A 77 -11.69 -5.53 -29.53
N ARG A 78 -12.65 -6.44 -29.38
CA ARG A 78 -13.19 -6.88 -28.10
C ARG A 78 -11.97 -7.22 -27.24
N VAL A 79 -11.84 -6.58 -26.11
CA VAL A 79 -10.88 -6.97 -25.08
C VAL A 79 -11.22 -8.43 -24.75
N GLN A 80 -10.47 -9.37 -25.33
CA GLN A 80 -10.58 -10.76 -24.96
C GLN A 80 -9.92 -10.90 -23.60
N PHE A 81 -10.73 -11.10 -22.57
CA PHE A 81 -10.20 -11.48 -21.27
C PHE A 81 -9.62 -12.88 -21.34
N GLU A 82 -8.43 -13.03 -20.81
CA GLU A 82 -7.80 -14.34 -20.68
C GLU A 82 -8.52 -15.08 -19.51
N PRO A 83 -8.91 -16.35 -19.70
CA PRO A 83 -9.58 -17.06 -18.61
C PRO A 83 -8.63 -17.19 -17.41
N LEU A 84 -9.09 -16.78 -16.25
CA LEU A 84 -8.52 -17.21 -14.97
C LEU A 84 -8.88 -18.70 -14.85
N ASP A 85 -7.92 -19.58 -15.10
CA ASP A 85 -8.14 -21.01 -14.95
C ASP A 85 -8.31 -21.34 -13.46
N MET A 86 -9.57 -21.25 -13.01
CA MET A 86 -10.01 -21.57 -11.67
C MET A 86 -10.56 -23.01 -11.57
N SER A 87 -10.62 -23.73 -12.71
CA SER A 87 -11.32 -25.03 -12.83
C SER A 87 -10.65 -26.17 -12.08
N PHE A 88 -9.37 -26.05 -11.74
CA PHE A 88 -8.62 -27.08 -10.99
C PHE A 88 -8.35 -26.68 -9.52
N ARG A 89 -8.88 -25.56 -9.03
CA ARG A 89 -8.73 -25.16 -7.64
C ARG A 89 -9.95 -25.61 -6.83
N GLU A 90 -9.74 -26.56 -5.94
CA GLU A 90 -10.63 -26.70 -4.80
C GLU A 90 -10.61 -25.36 -4.04
N PHE A 91 -11.77 -24.73 -3.93
CA PHE A 91 -11.95 -23.51 -3.15
C PHE A 91 -11.82 -23.86 -1.66
N LYS A 92 -10.59 -23.99 -1.19
CA LYS A 92 -10.31 -24.13 0.24
C LYS A 92 -10.32 -22.73 0.83
N LEU A 93 -11.26 -22.48 1.72
CA LEU A 93 -11.19 -21.29 2.57
C LEU A 93 -9.82 -21.27 3.25
N PRO A 94 -9.03 -20.22 3.07
CA PRO A 94 -7.71 -20.16 3.66
C PRO A 94 -7.84 -20.22 5.19
N LYS A 95 -7.14 -21.18 5.80
CA LYS A 95 -7.08 -21.32 7.25
C LYS A 95 -6.19 -20.25 7.85
N SER A 96 -6.50 -19.87 9.09
CA SER A 96 -5.65 -18.95 9.84
C SER A 96 -4.26 -19.55 10.07
N SER A 97 -3.20 -18.71 10.01
CA SER A 97 -1.82 -19.10 10.28
C SER A 97 -1.61 -19.67 11.68
N VAL A 98 -2.51 -19.38 12.62
CA VAL A 98 -2.50 -19.97 13.97
C VAL A 98 -2.90 -21.43 13.95
N GLU A 99 -3.78 -21.84 13.01
CA GLU A 99 -4.24 -23.23 12.86
C GLU A 99 -3.31 -24.04 11.96
N GLU A 100 -2.87 -23.43 10.87
CA GLU A 100 -1.95 -24.04 9.90
C GLU A 100 -0.78 -23.06 9.61
N PRO A 101 0.34 -23.19 10.36
CA PRO A 101 1.47 -22.28 10.23
C PRO A 101 2.06 -22.31 8.80
N PRO A 102 2.19 -21.15 8.14
CA PRO A 102 2.77 -21.08 6.80
C PRO A 102 4.28 -21.28 6.84
N ALA A 103 4.86 -21.87 5.77
CA ALA A 103 6.29 -21.83 5.54
C ALA A 103 6.69 -20.41 5.11
N LEU A 104 7.51 -19.74 5.91
CA LEU A 104 7.94 -18.36 5.71
C LEU A 104 9.43 -18.29 5.41
N GLU A 105 9.79 -17.46 4.46
CA GLU A 105 11.18 -17.12 4.17
C GLU A 105 11.64 -16.00 5.11
N LEU A 106 12.63 -16.29 5.95
CA LEU A 106 13.18 -15.34 6.92
C LEU A 106 14.26 -14.50 6.25
N LYS A 107 14.15 -13.18 6.41
CA LYS A 107 15.12 -12.21 5.90
C LYS A 107 16.24 -11.98 6.94
N PRO A 108 17.47 -11.66 6.51
CA PRO A 108 18.50 -11.25 7.45
C PRO A 108 18.07 -9.98 8.19
N LEU A 109 18.24 -9.98 9.52
CA LEU A 109 17.90 -8.85 10.39
C LEU A 109 19.15 -8.03 10.74
N PRO A 110 18.98 -6.74 11.07
CA PRO A 110 20.02 -5.94 11.70
C PRO A 110 20.49 -6.56 13.04
N PRO A 111 21.73 -6.29 13.50
CA PRO A 111 22.31 -6.93 14.69
C PRO A 111 21.56 -6.69 16.01
N HIS A 112 20.79 -5.61 16.11
CA HIS A 112 20.00 -5.25 17.29
C HIS A 112 18.66 -5.99 17.36
N LEU A 113 18.29 -6.76 16.32
CA LEU A 113 17.05 -7.53 16.23
C LEU A 113 17.33 -9.01 16.07
N ARG A 114 16.41 -9.85 16.55
CA ARG A 114 16.44 -11.30 16.35
C ARG A 114 15.04 -11.88 16.21
N TYR A 115 14.94 -13.06 15.61
CA TYR A 115 13.70 -13.82 15.55
C TYR A 115 13.44 -14.56 16.85
N ALA A 116 12.18 -14.58 17.27
CA ALA A 116 11.64 -15.50 18.27
C ALA A 116 10.39 -16.16 17.71
N TYR A 117 9.91 -17.25 18.32
CA TYR A 117 8.84 -18.06 17.76
C TYR A 117 7.69 -18.24 18.75
N LEU A 118 6.47 -18.06 18.26
CA LEU A 118 5.26 -18.20 19.07
C LEU A 118 4.62 -19.58 18.96
N GLY A 119 4.92 -20.32 17.91
CA GLY A 119 4.45 -21.68 17.67
C GLY A 119 5.46 -22.74 18.13
N GLU A 120 5.08 -24.00 17.94
CA GLU A 120 5.97 -25.14 18.14
C GLU A 120 6.89 -25.32 16.93
N VAL A 121 8.05 -25.97 17.13
CA VAL A 121 9.00 -26.28 16.05
C VAL A 121 9.37 -25.06 15.19
N SER A 122 9.73 -23.94 15.85
CA SER A 122 10.18 -22.71 15.14
C SER A 122 9.17 -22.16 14.12
N THR A 123 7.88 -22.25 14.44
CA THR A 123 6.81 -21.66 13.63
C THR A 123 6.34 -20.33 14.21
N LEU A 124 5.64 -19.52 13.40
CA LEU A 124 5.08 -18.22 13.77
C LEU A 124 6.17 -17.25 14.29
N PRO A 125 7.12 -16.84 13.45
CA PRO A 125 8.19 -15.94 13.84
C PRO A 125 7.67 -14.55 14.20
N VAL A 126 8.36 -13.89 15.14
CA VAL A 126 8.22 -12.49 15.50
C VAL A 126 9.60 -11.87 15.67
N ILE A 127 9.71 -10.55 15.54
CA ILE A 127 10.98 -9.84 15.63
C ILE A 127 11.05 -9.12 16.98
N ILE A 128 12.07 -9.45 17.77
CA ILE A 128 12.29 -8.90 19.10
C ILE A 128 13.67 -8.24 19.18
N SER A 129 13.88 -7.37 20.17
CA SER A 129 15.20 -6.82 20.46
C SER A 129 16.19 -7.92 20.86
N ALA A 130 17.40 -7.87 20.29
CA ALA A 130 18.49 -8.78 20.66
C ALA A 130 19.08 -8.50 22.06
N GLN A 131 18.81 -7.31 22.63
CA GLN A 131 19.34 -6.89 23.93
C GLN A 131 18.54 -7.40 25.14
N LEU A 132 17.44 -8.13 24.91
CA LEU A 132 16.63 -8.66 26.00
C LEU A 132 17.33 -9.80 26.73
N THR A 133 17.22 -9.79 28.06
CA THR A 133 17.63 -10.93 28.91
C THR A 133 16.69 -12.13 28.72
N GLU A 134 17.11 -13.33 29.04
CA GLU A 134 16.27 -14.54 28.90
C GLU A 134 14.95 -14.42 29.70
N THR A 135 15.00 -13.80 30.87
CA THR A 135 13.80 -13.57 31.70
C THR A 135 12.84 -12.59 31.04
N GLN A 136 13.34 -11.48 30.45
CA GLN A 136 12.55 -10.51 29.72
C GLN A 136 11.96 -11.12 28.45
N GLU A 137 12.75 -11.87 27.70
CA GLU A 137 12.26 -12.60 26.53
C GLU A 137 11.13 -13.57 26.91
N GLY A 138 11.32 -14.38 27.97
CA GLY A 138 10.28 -15.28 28.42
C GLY A 138 8.97 -14.59 28.81
N GLN A 139 9.05 -13.43 29.46
CA GLN A 139 7.88 -12.61 29.78
C GLN A 139 7.20 -12.04 28.54
N LEU A 140 7.98 -11.51 27.58
CA LEU A 140 7.47 -10.98 26.31
C LEU A 140 6.78 -12.08 25.50
N LEU A 141 7.43 -13.23 25.33
CA LEU A 141 6.87 -14.36 24.59
C LEU A 141 5.59 -14.89 25.23
N LYS A 142 5.47 -14.86 26.55
CA LYS A 142 4.24 -15.24 27.26
C LYS A 142 3.08 -14.30 26.88
N VAL A 143 3.32 -12.99 26.78
CA VAL A 143 2.31 -12.01 26.36
C VAL A 143 1.95 -12.20 24.88
N LEU A 144 2.95 -12.31 24.00
CA LEU A 144 2.71 -12.49 22.55
C LEU A 144 1.98 -13.81 22.25
N LYS A 145 2.31 -14.91 22.93
CA LYS A 145 1.62 -16.20 22.81
C LYS A 145 0.16 -16.12 23.28
N LYS A 146 -0.13 -15.33 24.31
CA LYS A 146 -1.50 -15.10 24.79
C LYS A 146 -2.35 -14.38 23.73
N PHE A 147 -1.78 -13.40 23.02
CA PHE A 147 -2.48 -12.57 22.03
C PHE A 147 -2.02 -12.87 20.60
N LYS A 148 -1.68 -14.10 20.27
CA LYS A 148 -1.16 -14.49 18.96
C LYS A 148 -2.13 -14.22 17.81
N ARG A 149 -3.44 -14.10 18.08
CA ARG A 149 -4.46 -13.77 17.08
C ARG A 149 -4.43 -12.31 16.63
N ALA A 150 -3.78 -11.42 17.39
CA ALA A 150 -3.54 -10.04 17.00
C ALA A 150 -2.43 -9.92 15.94
N ILE A 151 -1.65 -10.97 15.71
CA ILE A 151 -0.53 -10.98 14.76
C ILE A 151 -0.92 -11.85 13.57
N GLY A 152 -0.64 -11.37 12.35
CA GLY A 152 -0.89 -12.08 11.10
C GLY A 152 0.39 -12.40 10.36
N TRP A 153 0.44 -13.60 9.79
CA TRP A 153 1.55 -14.09 8.95
C TRP A 153 1.16 -14.22 7.49
N THR A 154 -0.16 -14.30 7.22
CA THR A 154 -0.72 -14.35 5.87
C THR A 154 -1.94 -13.45 5.73
N LEU A 155 -2.36 -13.15 4.50
CA LEU A 155 -3.61 -12.40 4.25
C LEU A 155 -4.85 -13.12 4.76
N ALA A 156 -4.79 -14.45 4.93
CA ALA A 156 -5.88 -15.25 5.50
C ALA A 156 -6.20 -14.91 6.96
N ASP A 157 -5.23 -14.32 7.67
CA ASP A 157 -5.42 -13.91 9.06
C ASP A 157 -6.29 -12.65 9.19
N ILE A 158 -6.48 -11.89 8.10
CA ILE A 158 -7.27 -10.66 8.08
C ILE A 158 -8.76 -10.99 8.11
N LYS A 159 -9.35 -11.01 9.30
CA LYS A 159 -10.81 -11.10 9.47
C LYS A 159 -11.51 -9.80 9.09
N GLY A 160 -10.84 -8.68 9.31
CA GLY A 160 -11.30 -7.32 9.09
C GLY A 160 -11.97 -6.70 10.30
N ILE A 161 -11.77 -5.39 10.42
CA ILE A 161 -12.36 -4.56 11.47
C ILE A 161 -13.88 -4.52 11.27
N SER A 162 -14.62 -4.57 12.38
CA SER A 162 -16.09 -4.51 12.31
C SER A 162 -16.58 -3.21 11.68
N PRO A 163 -17.53 -3.25 10.75
CA PRO A 163 -18.15 -2.05 10.16
C PRO A 163 -18.75 -1.07 11.17
N SER A 164 -19.04 -1.54 12.40
CA SER A 164 -19.53 -0.69 13.49
C SER A 164 -18.48 0.31 13.99
N PHE A 165 -17.17 0.00 13.87
CA PHE A 165 -16.10 0.93 14.22
C PHE A 165 -15.81 1.90 13.08
N CYS A 166 -15.68 1.39 11.87
CA CYS A 166 -15.36 2.19 10.71
C CYS A 166 -15.73 1.47 9.41
N MET A 167 -16.21 2.25 8.45
CA MET A 167 -16.50 1.80 7.10
C MET A 167 -16.08 2.92 6.12
N HIS A 168 -15.38 2.57 5.06
CA HIS A 168 -14.97 3.54 4.06
C HIS A 168 -16.13 3.88 3.13
N LYS A 169 -16.45 5.16 3.01
CA LYS A 169 -17.45 5.67 2.08
C LYS A 169 -16.78 6.50 1.00
N ILE A 170 -17.31 6.39 -0.23
CA ILE A 170 -16.85 7.16 -1.38
C ILE A 170 -17.98 8.09 -1.81
N LEU A 171 -17.93 9.33 -1.30
CA LEU A 171 -18.88 10.36 -1.62
C LEU A 171 -18.42 11.10 -2.88
N LEU A 172 -19.22 11.07 -3.91
CA LEU A 172 -18.92 11.77 -5.17
C LEU A 172 -19.54 13.16 -5.18
N GLU A 173 -18.97 14.06 -5.98
CA GLU A 173 -19.57 15.36 -6.27
C GLU A 173 -20.83 15.18 -7.13
N ASP A 174 -21.84 16.02 -6.93
CA ASP A 174 -23.17 15.90 -7.58
C ASP A 174 -23.10 15.91 -9.10
N SER A 175 -22.10 16.59 -9.69
CA SER A 175 -21.88 16.66 -11.13
C SER A 175 -21.06 15.50 -11.70
N SER A 176 -20.62 14.54 -10.87
CA SER A 176 -19.70 13.51 -11.30
C SER A 176 -20.34 12.50 -12.24
N LYS A 177 -19.78 12.38 -13.43
CA LYS A 177 -20.11 11.33 -14.39
C LYS A 177 -19.14 10.18 -14.22
N GLY A 178 -19.64 8.95 -14.32
CA GLY A 178 -18.80 7.74 -14.31
C GLY A 178 -17.67 7.83 -15.34
N SER A 179 -16.57 7.13 -15.08
CA SER A 179 -15.42 7.07 -15.98
C SER A 179 -15.00 5.62 -16.18
N ILE A 180 -15.00 5.18 -17.44
CA ILE A 180 -14.54 3.84 -17.82
C ILE A 180 -13.23 4.00 -18.58
N GLU A 181 -12.13 3.54 -17.97
CA GLU A 181 -10.81 3.60 -18.56
C GLU A 181 -10.38 2.23 -19.09
N ALA A 182 -9.76 2.24 -20.27
CA ALA A 182 -9.27 1.01 -20.89
C ALA A 182 -7.94 0.57 -20.30
N GLN A 183 -7.77 -0.74 -20.07
CA GLN A 183 -6.52 -1.32 -19.66
C GLN A 183 -5.50 -1.28 -20.80
N ARG A 184 -4.28 -0.80 -20.52
CA ARG A 184 -3.15 -0.89 -21.45
C ARG A 184 -2.65 -2.33 -21.57
N ARG A 185 -2.09 -2.69 -22.74
CA ARG A 185 -1.49 -4.00 -22.94
C ARG A 185 -0.33 -4.20 -21.97
N LEU A 186 -0.32 -5.35 -21.31
CA LEU A 186 0.76 -5.77 -20.41
C LEU A 186 1.70 -6.73 -21.15
N ASN A 187 2.98 -6.68 -20.82
CA ASN A 187 3.91 -7.70 -21.29
C ASN A 187 3.61 -9.04 -20.55
N PRO A 188 4.05 -10.18 -21.07
CA PRO A 188 3.76 -11.49 -20.49
C PRO A 188 4.20 -11.61 -19.02
N ILE A 189 5.37 -11.07 -18.66
CA ILE A 189 5.90 -11.12 -17.28
C ILE A 189 4.96 -10.37 -16.33
N MET A 190 4.50 -9.18 -16.72
CA MET A 190 3.58 -8.39 -15.91
C MET A 190 2.20 -9.02 -15.81
N LYS A 191 1.74 -9.72 -16.85
CA LYS A 191 0.49 -10.49 -16.78
C LYS A 191 0.55 -11.54 -15.68
N GLU A 192 1.65 -12.30 -15.59
CA GLU A 192 1.81 -13.31 -14.53
C GLU A 192 1.86 -12.70 -13.13
N VAL A 193 2.52 -11.54 -12.97
CA VAL A 193 2.51 -10.80 -11.70
C VAL A 193 1.09 -10.39 -11.30
N VAL A 194 0.33 -9.83 -12.25
CA VAL A 194 -1.07 -9.44 -12.03
C VAL A 194 -1.91 -10.66 -11.68
N LYS A 195 -1.76 -11.78 -12.43
CA LYS A 195 -2.50 -13.02 -12.19
C LYS A 195 -2.32 -13.52 -10.76
N LYS A 196 -1.07 -13.63 -10.31
CA LYS A 196 -0.76 -14.08 -8.95
C LYS A 196 -1.42 -13.21 -7.88
N GLU A 197 -1.39 -11.90 -8.04
CA GLU A 197 -1.94 -10.99 -7.04
C GLU A 197 -3.49 -10.99 -7.06
N ILE A 198 -4.12 -11.05 -8.25
CA ILE A 198 -5.58 -11.18 -8.37
C ILE A 198 -6.08 -12.46 -7.70
N ILE A 199 -5.42 -13.59 -7.92
CA ILE A 199 -5.75 -14.86 -7.28
C ILE A 199 -5.66 -14.73 -5.75
N LYS A 200 -4.56 -14.14 -5.26
CA LYS A 200 -4.33 -13.93 -3.84
C LYS A 200 -5.42 -13.06 -3.18
N TRP A 201 -5.87 -11.99 -3.86
CA TRP A 201 -6.95 -11.14 -3.36
C TRP A 201 -8.33 -11.80 -3.45
N LEU A 202 -8.59 -12.63 -4.47
CA LEU A 202 -9.80 -13.42 -4.57
C LEU A 202 -9.88 -14.47 -3.45
N ASP A 203 -8.79 -15.22 -3.23
CA ASP A 203 -8.71 -16.23 -2.16
C ASP A 203 -8.91 -15.58 -0.78
N ALA A 204 -8.38 -14.37 -0.58
CA ALA A 204 -8.56 -13.61 0.66
C ALA A 204 -9.93 -12.89 0.76
N GLY A 205 -10.80 -12.96 -0.26
CA GLY A 205 -12.09 -12.28 -0.29
C GLY A 205 -12.02 -10.75 -0.30
N ILE A 206 -10.85 -10.18 -0.64
CA ILE A 206 -10.62 -8.73 -0.71
C ILE A 206 -11.32 -8.13 -1.92
N ILE A 207 -11.33 -8.85 -3.05
CA ILE A 207 -12.00 -8.47 -4.30
C ILE A 207 -13.06 -9.48 -4.70
N TYR A 208 -13.92 -9.09 -5.64
CA TYR A 208 -14.91 -9.97 -6.26
C TYR A 208 -15.12 -9.59 -7.73
N PRO A 209 -15.52 -10.53 -8.62
CA PRO A 209 -15.81 -10.22 -10.00
C PRO A 209 -17.09 -9.39 -10.11
N ILE A 210 -17.07 -8.40 -11.02
CA ILE A 210 -18.22 -7.54 -11.30
C ILE A 210 -18.34 -7.33 -12.81
N SER A 211 -19.57 -7.36 -13.34
CA SER A 211 -19.82 -7.20 -14.78
C SER A 211 -20.20 -5.77 -15.18
N ASN A 212 -20.75 -4.99 -14.27
CA ASN A 212 -21.30 -3.68 -14.56
C ASN A 212 -20.88 -2.65 -13.51
N SER A 213 -20.21 -1.60 -13.96
CA SER A 213 -19.88 -0.43 -13.15
C SER A 213 -19.74 0.81 -14.05
N SER A 214 -20.19 1.94 -13.53
CA SER A 214 -19.97 3.25 -14.16
C SER A 214 -18.55 3.80 -13.93
N TRP A 215 -17.79 3.21 -13.02
CA TRP A 215 -16.42 3.56 -12.68
C TRP A 215 -15.52 2.35 -12.92
N VAL A 216 -14.56 2.46 -13.84
CA VAL A 216 -13.58 1.40 -14.12
C VAL A 216 -12.20 2.02 -14.26
N SER A 217 -11.29 1.62 -13.39
CA SER A 217 -9.91 2.08 -13.36
C SER A 217 -8.95 1.04 -13.95
N PRO A 218 -7.88 1.43 -14.64
CA PRO A 218 -6.88 0.50 -15.13
C PRO A 218 -5.90 0.10 -14.02
N VAL A 219 -5.26 -1.05 -14.20
CA VAL A 219 -4.16 -1.52 -13.35
C VAL A 219 -2.83 -0.98 -13.86
N GLN A 220 -2.03 -0.47 -12.93
CA GLN A 220 -0.64 -0.08 -13.14
C GLN A 220 0.28 -0.88 -12.22
N TYR A 221 1.55 -0.98 -12.58
CA TYR A 221 2.55 -1.65 -11.77
C TYR A 221 3.76 -0.75 -11.58
N VAL A 222 4.20 -0.72 -10.33
CA VAL A 222 5.32 0.10 -9.89
C VAL A 222 6.41 -0.84 -9.36
N PRO A 223 7.68 -0.67 -9.79
CA PRO A 223 8.76 -1.50 -9.29
C PRO A 223 9.02 -1.24 -7.81
N LYS A 224 9.16 -2.31 -7.03
CA LYS A 224 9.73 -2.24 -5.68
C LYS A 224 11.23 -2.04 -5.81
N LYS A 225 11.72 -0.88 -5.41
CA LYS A 225 13.15 -0.59 -5.41
C LYS A 225 13.74 -1.12 -4.10
N GLY A 226 14.72 -2.02 -4.21
CA GLY A 226 15.49 -2.53 -3.08
C GLY A 226 16.60 -1.57 -2.62
N GLY A 227 17.55 -2.08 -1.85
CA GLY A 227 18.72 -1.33 -1.41
C GLY A 227 19.58 -0.82 -2.57
N MET A 228 20.50 0.08 -2.26
CA MET A 228 21.48 0.61 -3.24
C MET A 228 22.47 -0.48 -3.61
N THR A 229 22.69 -0.70 -4.88
CA THR A 229 23.73 -1.57 -5.46
C THR A 229 24.54 -0.76 -6.44
N MET A 230 25.84 -1.01 -6.50
CA MET A 230 26.72 -0.42 -7.50
C MET A 230 26.62 -1.22 -8.79
N VAL A 231 26.23 -0.58 -9.87
CA VAL A 231 26.13 -1.18 -11.21
C VAL A 231 27.09 -0.46 -12.15
N GLU A 232 27.86 -1.20 -12.90
CA GLU A 232 28.81 -0.68 -13.90
C GLU A 232 28.04 -0.16 -15.13
N ASN A 233 28.29 1.08 -15.51
CA ASN A 233 27.71 1.65 -16.73
C ASN A 233 28.53 1.26 -17.98
N ALA A 234 28.07 1.67 -19.16
CA ALA A 234 28.76 1.42 -20.43
C ALA A 234 30.19 2.05 -20.48
N ASN A 235 30.54 2.94 -19.56
CA ASN A 235 31.85 3.59 -19.45
C ASN A 235 32.72 2.98 -18.35
N ASN A 236 32.36 1.83 -17.78
CA ASN A 236 33.00 1.15 -16.64
C ASN A 236 33.02 1.98 -15.34
N GLU A 237 32.09 2.93 -15.18
CA GLU A 237 31.92 3.69 -13.94
C GLU A 237 30.86 3.01 -13.06
N LEU A 238 31.14 2.89 -11.76
CA LEU A 238 30.20 2.35 -10.79
C LEU A 238 29.14 3.39 -10.41
N ILE A 239 27.91 3.19 -10.88
CA ILE A 239 26.77 4.07 -10.55
C ILE A 239 25.91 3.41 -9.47
N PRO A 240 25.61 4.11 -8.36
CA PRO A 240 24.70 3.61 -7.35
C PRO A 240 23.29 3.51 -7.92
N THR A 241 22.77 2.30 -8.07
CA THR A 241 21.46 2.01 -8.65
C THR A 241 20.63 1.20 -7.66
N ARG A 242 19.32 1.46 -7.60
CA ARG A 242 18.40 0.66 -6.79
C ARG A 242 17.90 -0.54 -7.60
N VAL A 243 18.21 -1.73 -7.14
CA VAL A 243 17.74 -2.99 -7.77
C VAL A 243 16.22 -3.13 -7.59
N VAL A 244 15.55 -3.54 -8.66
CA VAL A 244 14.12 -3.88 -8.60
C VAL A 244 13.98 -5.27 -7.97
N THR A 245 13.43 -5.34 -6.76
CA THR A 245 13.22 -6.59 -6.01
C THR A 245 11.84 -7.21 -6.22
N GLY A 246 10.94 -6.54 -6.92
CA GLY A 246 9.59 -7.01 -7.18
C GLY A 246 8.71 -5.91 -7.77
N TRP A 247 7.41 -6.17 -7.83
CA TRP A 247 6.42 -5.25 -8.40
C TRP A 247 5.27 -5.04 -7.41
N ARG A 248 4.71 -3.84 -7.42
CA ARG A 248 3.46 -3.50 -6.73
C ARG A 248 2.39 -3.29 -7.80
N ILE A 249 1.22 -3.83 -7.58
CA ILE A 249 0.06 -3.59 -8.41
C ILE A 249 -0.74 -2.45 -7.77
N CYS A 250 -0.97 -1.39 -8.54
CA CYS A 250 -1.72 -0.21 -8.13
C CYS A 250 -2.90 -0.01 -9.08
N MET A 251 -4.05 0.41 -8.55
CA MET A 251 -5.20 0.85 -9.34
C MET A 251 -5.10 2.34 -9.58
N ASP A 252 -5.31 2.76 -10.81
CA ASP A 252 -5.27 4.17 -11.15
C ASP A 252 -6.59 4.86 -10.80
N TYR A 253 -6.72 5.26 -9.55
CA TYR A 253 -7.91 5.96 -9.06
C TYR A 253 -7.87 7.48 -9.27
N ARG A 254 -6.93 8.06 -10.02
CA ARG A 254 -6.82 9.51 -10.20
C ARG A 254 -8.13 10.16 -10.65
N ARG A 255 -8.85 9.54 -11.57
CA ARG A 255 -10.16 10.08 -12.03
C ARG A 255 -11.25 9.94 -10.98
N LEU A 256 -11.30 8.81 -10.29
CA LEU A 256 -12.24 8.62 -9.17
C LEU A 256 -11.94 9.64 -8.07
N ASN A 257 -10.66 9.77 -7.67
CA ASN A 257 -10.23 10.70 -6.64
C ASN A 257 -10.53 12.16 -6.97
N LYS A 258 -10.44 12.57 -8.26
CA LYS A 258 -10.78 13.92 -8.69
C LYS A 258 -12.26 14.24 -8.47
N ASN A 259 -13.14 13.24 -8.59
CA ASN A 259 -14.59 13.39 -8.43
C ASN A 259 -15.07 13.00 -7.03
N THR A 260 -14.19 12.64 -6.11
CA THR A 260 -14.53 12.28 -4.73
C THR A 260 -14.40 13.50 -3.84
N GLN A 261 -15.43 13.75 -3.02
CA GLN A 261 -15.41 14.80 -1.98
C GLN A 261 -14.30 14.49 -1.00
N LYS A 262 -13.45 15.49 -0.70
CA LYS A 262 -12.29 15.32 0.17
C LYS A 262 -12.72 15.27 1.63
N ASP A 263 -12.14 14.35 2.37
CA ASP A 263 -12.29 14.25 3.83
C ASP A 263 -11.27 15.19 4.49
N HIS A 264 -11.74 16.14 5.26
CA HIS A 264 -10.91 17.13 5.96
C HIS A 264 -10.42 16.66 7.33
N PHE A 265 -10.36 15.35 7.57
CA PHE A 265 -9.83 14.82 8.82
C PHE A 265 -8.34 15.17 8.95
N LEU A 266 -7.99 15.87 10.01
CA LEU A 266 -6.62 16.30 10.28
C LEU A 266 -5.78 15.08 10.71
N LEU A 267 -4.66 14.87 10.02
CA LEU A 267 -3.65 13.93 10.47
C LEU A 267 -2.81 14.55 11.60
N PRO A 268 -2.35 13.76 12.58
CA PRO A 268 -1.49 14.27 13.64
C PRO A 268 -0.15 14.76 13.08
N PHE A 269 0.41 15.78 13.72
CA PHE A 269 1.74 16.28 13.36
C PHE A 269 2.82 15.31 13.86
N ILE A 270 3.69 14.89 12.96
CA ILE A 270 4.76 13.91 13.25
C ILE A 270 5.69 14.45 14.34
N ASP A 271 6.06 15.74 14.29
CA ASP A 271 6.94 16.35 15.29
C ASP A 271 6.39 16.26 16.71
N GLN A 272 5.08 16.49 16.89
CA GLN A 272 4.41 16.35 18.20
C GLN A 272 4.41 14.90 18.70
N MET A 273 4.28 13.93 17.79
CA MET A 273 4.36 12.51 18.14
C MET A 273 5.77 12.13 18.55
N LEU A 274 6.79 12.61 17.83
CA LEU A 274 8.20 12.38 18.16
C LEU A 274 8.57 12.98 19.52
N ASP A 275 8.05 14.17 19.86
CA ASP A 275 8.26 14.79 21.18
C ASP A 275 7.70 13.93 22.33
N ARG A 276 6.53 13.26 22.12
CA ARG A 276 5.93 12.36 23.10
C ARG A 276 6.66 11.02 23.23
N LEU A 277 7.26 10.55 22.13
CA LEU A 277 8.05 9.34 22.12
C LEU A 277 9.45 9.55 22.71
N ALA A 278 9.99 10.75 22.63
CA ALA A 278 11.35 11.05 23.08
C ALA A 278 11.56 10.76 24.56
N GLY A 279 12.71 10.17 24.89
CA GLY A 279 13.15 9.92 26.29
C GLY A 279 12.53 8.71 26.97
N ARG A 280 11.79 7.85 26.27
CA ARG A 280 11.32 6.57 26.81
C ARG A 280 12.40 5.51 26.70
N GLU A 281 12.34 4.49 27.56
CA GLU A 281 13.39 3.46 27.59
C GLU A 281 13.07 2.27 26.67
N TYR A 282 11.79 1.90 26.51
CA TYR A 282 11.36 0.76 25.71
C TYR A 282 10.24 1.12 24.77
N TYR A 283 10.34 0.60 23.56
CA TYR A 283 9.36 0.77 22.49
C TYR A 283 8.94 -0.55 21.86
N CYS A 284 7.70 -0.62 21.42
CA CYS A 284 7.24 -1.63 20.48
C CYS A 284 6.68 -0.91 19.25
N PHE A 285 7.34 -1.07 18.11
CA PHE A 285 6.87 -0.56 16.83
C PHE A 285 5.99 -1.60 16.17
N LEU A 286 4.76 -1.27 15.89
CA LEU A 286 3.75 -2.15 15.35
C LEU A 286 3.23 -1.59 14.03
N ASP A 287 2.98 -2.46 13.04
CA ASP A 287 2.47 -2.11 11.71
C ASP A 287 1.21 -2.92 11.42
N GLY A 288 0.16 -2.30 10.90
CA GLY A 288 -1.07 -2.99 10.51
C GLY A 288 -0.86 -3.87 9.28
N TYR A 289 -1.18 -5.17 9.36
CA TYR A 289 -1.03 -6.09 8.23
C TYR A 289 -1.94 -5.70 7.06
N SER A 290 -1.36 -5.17 5.97
CA SER A 290 -2.14 -4.60 4.86
C SER A 290 -3.26 -3.67 5.38
N GLY A 291 -2.91 -2.73 6.25
CA GLY A 291 -3.82 -1.98 7.13
C GLY A 291 -5.13 -1.54 6.46
N TYR A 292 -5.07 -0.91 5.29
CA TYR A 292 -6.27 -0.45 4.57
C TYR A 292 -7.22 -1.59 4.19
N ASN A 293 -6.70 -2.77 3.83
CA ASN A 293 -7.52 -3.92 3.49
C ASN A 293 -8.28 -4.53 4.69
N GLN A 294 -8.05 -4.03 5.90
CA GLN A 294 -8.80 -4.43 7.08
C GLN A 294 -10.13 -3.67 7.25
N ILE A 295 -10.28 -2.53 6.56
CA ILE A 295 -11.51 -1.72 6.57
C ILE A 295 -12.41 -2.11 5.40
N VAL A 296 -13.69 -2.28 5.67
CA VAL A 296 -14.72 -2.59 4.66
C VAL A 296 -15.11 -1.32 3.92
N ILE A 297 -15.32 -1.42 2.61
CA ILE A 297 -15.97 -0.36 1.83
C ILE A 297 -17.48 -0.52 1.98
N ALA A 298 -18.21 0.59 2.11
CA ALA A 298 -19.66 0.60 2.12
C ALA A 298 -20.21 -0.17 0.90
N PRO A 299 -21.16 -1.11 1.07
CA PRO A 299 -21.64 -1.95 -0.03
C PRO A 299 -22.09 -1.17 -1.26
N GLU A 300 -22.73 -0.01 -1.04
CA GLU A 300 -23.18 0.92 -2.07
C GLU A 300 -22.02 1.59 -2.84
N ASP A 301 -20.81 1.60 -2.29
CA ASP A 301 -19.65 2.26 -2.87
C ASP A 301 -18.64 1.28 -3.49
N GLN A 302 -18.77 -0.03 -3.24
CA GLN A 302 -17.81 -1.03 -3.71
C GLN A 302 -17.66 -1.01 -5.24
N HIS A 303 -18.75 -0.84 -5.99
CA HIS A 303 -18.73 -0.79 -7.44
C HIS A 303 -17.91 0.39 -7.98
N LYS A 304 -17.71 1.48 -7.20
CA LYS A 304 -16.89 2.64 -7.60
C LYS A 304 -15.41 2.30 -7.65
N THR A 305 -14.97 1.27 -6.91
CA THR A 305 -13.58 0.81 -6.88
C THR A 305 -13.25 -0.20 -7.97
N THR A 306 -14.14 -0.37 -8.93
CA THR A 306 -13.96 -1.34 -10.01
C THR A 306 -12.70 -1.05 -10.80
N PHE A 307 -11.94 -2.10 -11.10
CA PHE A 307 -10.77 -2.05 -11.96
C PHE A 307 -10.81 -3.15 -13.01
N THR A 308 -10.16 -2.90 -14.13
CA THR A 308 -10.03 -3.87 -15.22
C THR A 308 -8.60 -4.38 -15.32
N CYS A 309 -8.46 -5.65 -15.65
CA CYS A 309 -7.17 -6.29 -15.90
C CYS A 309 -7.31 -7.32 -17.04
N PRO A 310 -6.24 -7.94 -17.53
CA PRO A 310 -6.34 -8.93 -18.61
C PRO A 310 -7.25 -10.13 -18.30
N TYR A 311 -7.54 -10.38 -17.02
CA TYR A 311 -8.31 -11.54 -16.54
C TYR A 311 -9.77 -11.22 -16.21
N GLY A 312 -10.20 -9.98 -16.37
CA GLY A 312 -11.57 -9.56 -16.11
C GLY A 312 -11.67 -8.27 -15.34
N THR A 313 -12.86 -8.02 -14.84
CA THR A 313 -13.23 -6.80 -14.11
C THR A 313 -13.60 -7.19 -12.68
N PHE A 314 -13.01 -6.53 -11.71
CA PHE A 314 -13.16 -6.81 -10.28
C PHE A 314 -13.41 -5.53 -9.50
N ALA A 315 -14.08 -5.64 -8.36
CA ALA A 315 -14.27 -4.55 -7.41
C ALA A 315 -13.75 -4.96 -6.03
N PHE A 316 -13.39 -3.96 -5.22
CA PHE A 316 -12.90 -4.19 -3.87
C PHE A 316 -14.04 -4.22 -2.85
N ARG A 317 -14.03 -5.23 -1.97
CA ARG A 317 -14.85 -5.26 -0.74
C ARG A 317 -14.17 -4.53 0.40
N ARG A 318 -12.84 -4.52 0.37
CA ARG A 318 -11.98 -3.91 1.37
C ARG A 318 -11.30 -2.68 0.78
N MET A 319 -11.03 -1.69 1.60
CA MET A 319 -10.43 -0.42 1.17
C MET A 319 -9.03 -0.64 0.56
N PRO A 320 -8.82 -0.37 -0.73
CA PRO A 320 -7.51 -0.49 -1.37
C PRO A 320 -6.65 0.75 -1.15
N PHE A 321 -5.35 0.61 -1.42
CA PHE A 321 -4.46 1.76 -1.57
C PHE A 321 -4.84 2.58 -2.80
N GLY A 322 -4.58 3.90 -2.75
CA GLY A 322 -4.78 4.84 -3.86
C GLY A 322 -6.08 5.62 -3.83
N LEU A 323 -7.03 5.33 -2.93
CA LEU A 323 -8.20 6.17 -2.70
C LEU A 323 -7.82 7.41 -1.87
N CYS A 324 -8.27 8.61 -2.28
CA CYS A 324 -7.87 9.89 -1.67
C CYS A 324 -8.20 9.98 -0.17
N ASN A 325 -9.33 9.43 0.27
CA ASN A 325 -9.79 9.50 1.65
C ASN A 325 -9.40 8.27 2.48
N ALA A 326 -8.65 7.30 1.91
CA ALA A 326 -8.23 6.11 2.64
C ALA A 326 -7.36 6.43 3.87
N PRO A 327 -6.37 7.33 3.79
CA PRO A 327 -5.57 7.71 4.96
C PRO A 327 -6.41 8.31 6.08
N ALA A 328 -7.30 9.25 5.76
CA ALA A 328 -8.19 9.90 6.72
C ALA A 328 -9.15 8.90 7.40
N THR A 329 -9.76 8.01 6.61
CA THR A 329 -10.63 6.95 7.12
C THR A 329 -9.87 6.02 8.05
N PHE A 330 -8.65 5.60 7.67
CA PHE A 330 -7.85 4.69 8.46
C PHE A 330 -7.41 5.32 9.78
N GLN A 331 -6.88 6.55 9.74
CA GLN A 331 -6.49 7.29 10.94
C GLN A 331 -7.66 7.47 11.90
N ARG A 332 -8.84 7.86 11.40
CA ARG A 332 -10.07 7.99 12.21
C ARG A 332 -10.45 6.66 12.86
N CYS A 333 -10.34 5.56 12.12
CA CYS A 333 -10.61 4.22 12.65
C CYS A 333 -9.65 3.86 13.79
N MET A 334 -8.36 4.09 13.60
CA MET A 334 -7.34 3.81 14.62
C MET A 334 -7.51 4.68 15.86
N MET A 335 -7.82 5.97 15.69
CA MET A 335 -8.13 6.86 16.80
C MET A 335 -9.36 6.38 17.59
N ALA A 336 -10.39 5.86 16.92
CA ALA A 336 -11.57 5.30 17.59
C ALA A 336 -11.24 3.98 18.33
N ILE A 337 -10.41 3.12 17.77
CA ILE A 337 -9.99 1.86 18.39
C ILE A 337 -9.15 2.12 19.64
N PHE A 338 -8.22 3.05 19.60
CA PHE A 338 -7.24 3.30 20.67
C PHE A 338 -7.52 4.54 21.50
N THR A 339 -8.75 5.11 21.46
CA THR A 339 -9.12 6.39 22.10
C THR A 339 -8.60 6.56 23.53
N GLU A 340 -8.68 5.51 24.36
CA GLU A 340 -8.26 5.56 25.76
C GLU A 340 -6.75 5.37 25.97
N MET A 341 -6.01 5.00 24.92
CA MET A 341 -4.60 4.64 24.97
C MET A 341 -3.70 5.66 24.30
N VAL A 342 -4.25 6.37 23.29
CA VAL A 342 -3.53 7.42 22.53
C VAL A 342 -3.12 8.52 23.49
N GLU A 343 -1.91 9.06 23.30
CA GLU A 343 -1.26 10.09 24.14
C GLU A 343 -0.84 9.62 25.53
N GLN A 344 -1.33 8.48 26.02
CA GLN A 344 -0.91 7.91 27.30
C GLN A 344 0.30 7.00 27.17
N PHE A 345 0.22 6.03 26.26
CA PHE A 345 1.28 5.05 26.03
C PHE A 345 1.31 4.47 24.61
N VAL A 346 0.49 5.02 23.69
CA VAL A 346 0.44 4.67 22.28
C VAL A 346 0.40 5.93 21.45
N GLU A 347 1.24 6.03 20.46
CA GLU A 347 1.11 6.99 19.37
C GLU A 347 0.71 6.26 18.09
N VAL A 348 -0.18 6.87 17.31
CA VAL A 348 -0.79 6.27 16.12
C VAL A 348 -0.64 7.20 14.93
N PHE A 349 0.06 6.74 13.91
CA PHE A 349 0.17 7.44 12.63
C PHE A 349 -0.16 6.48 11.49
N MET A 350 -1.39 6.55 11.00
CA MET A 350 -1.93 5.63 9.98
C MET A 350 -1.78 4.16 10.42
N ASP A 351 -1.00 3.36 9.71
CA ASP A 351 -0.73 1.94 9.97
C ASP A 351 0.44 1.69 10.92
N ASP A 352 1.18 2.73 11.33
CA ASP A 352 2.28 2.65 12.29
C ASP A 352 1.80 2.99 13.71
N PHE A 353 2.05 2.08 14.65
CA PHE A 353 1.73 2.26 16.07
C PHE A 353 3.01 2.18 16.89
N SER A 354 3.23 3.14 17.76
CA SER A 354 4.35 3.14 18.69
C SER A 354 3.85 3.00 20.13
N VAL A 355 4.05 1.83 20.71
CA VAL A 355 3.77 1.57 22.14
C VAL A 355 5.05 1.81 22.92
N PHE A 356 4.98 2.51 24.06
CA PHE A 356 6.16 2.88 24.81
C PHE A 356 5.97 2.75 26.32
N GLY A 357 7.08 2.78 27.05
CA GLY A 357 7.11 2.77 28.52
C GLY A 357 8.48 3.12 29.06
N ASP A 358 8.49 3.71 30.26
CA ASP A 358 9.71 4.14 30.96
C ASP A 358 10.47 2.96 31.59
N SER A 359 9.92 1.77 31.56
CA SER A 359 10.54 0.53 31.99
C SER A 359 10.02 -0.64 31.16
N PHE A 360 10.79 -1.76 31.15
CA PHE A 360 10.39 -2.98 30.48
C PHE A 360 9.00 -3.47 30.94
N GLY A 361 8.77 -3.52 32.27
CA GLY A 361 7.51 -3.99 32.84
C GLY A 361 6.31 -3.14 32.38
N LEU A 362 6.46 -1.82 32.45
CA LEU A 362 5.40 -0.89 32.02
C LEU A 362 5.12 -1.00 30.50
N CYS A 363 6.16 -1.05 29.68
CA CYS A 363 6.00 -1.22 28.25
C CYS A 363 5.32 -2.58 27.92
N LEU A 364 5.64 -3.65 28.66
CA LEU A 364 5.03 -4.97 28.50
C LEU A 364 3.54 -4.97 28.86
N GLU A 365 3.16 -4.29 29.93
CA GLU A 365 1.75 -4.11 30.33
C GLU A 365 0.97 -3.29 29.28
N ASN A 366 1.56 -2.21 28.77
CA ASN A 366 0.99 -1.39 27.74
C ASN A 366 0.81 -2.16 26.44
N LEU A 367 1.83 -2.92 26.02
CA LEU A 367 1.75 -3.82 24.88
C LEU A 367 0.61 -4.85 25.03
N ALA A 368 0.46 -5.44 26.22
CA ALA A 368 -0.59 -6.41 26.48
C ALA A 368 -2.01 -5.78 26.32
N LYS A 369 -2.21 -4.52 26.76
CA LYS A 369 -3.46 -3.78 26.56
C LYS A 369 -3.75 -3.52 25.08
N VAL A 370 -2.71 -3.10 24.31
CA VAL A 370 -2.82 -2.84 22.88
C VAL A 370 -3.16 -4.12 22.11
N LEU A 371 -2.42 -5.21 22.36
CA LEU A 371 -2.67 -6.50 21.69
C LEU A 371 -4.07 -7.06 22.02
N LYS A 372 -4.52 -6.91 23.27
CA LYS A 372 -5.89 -7.26 23.66
C LYS A 372 -6.92 -6.47 22.85
N ARG A 373 -6.72 -5.16 22.69
CA ARG A 373 -7.61 -4.29 21.91
C ARG A 373 -7.61 -4.67 20.42
N CYS A 374 -6.42 -5.03 19.87
CA CYS A 374 -6.33 -5.54 18.51
C CYS A 374 -7.17 -6.83 18.32
N GLU A 375 -7.12 -7.79 19.25
CA GLU A 375 -7.95 -9.00 19.18
C GLU A 375 -9.45 -8.68 19.28
N GLU A 376 -9.86 -7.80 20.20
CA GLU A 376 -11.26 -7.39 20.37
C GLU A 376 -11.85 -6.73 19.12
N THR A 377 -11.03 -5.97 18.38
CA THR A 377 -11.45 -5.24 17.19
C THR A 377 -11.15 -5.95 15.88
N ASN A 378 -10.52 -7.14 15.92
CA ASN A 378 -9.98 -7.89 14.79
C ASN A 378 -8.96 -7.08 13.95
N LEU A 379 -8.24 -6.15 14.57
CA LEU A 379 -7.10 -5.48 13.97
C LEU A 379 -5.90 -6.44 13.99
N VAL A 380 -5.35 -6.74 12.81
CA VAL A 380 -4.24 -7.70 12.66
C VAL A 380 -2.94 -6.94 12.38
N LEU A 381 -1.89 -7.27 13.11
CA LEU A 381 -0.56 -6.67 13.00
C LEU A 381 0.35 -7.52 12.11
N ASN A 382 1.26 -6.88 11.40
CA ASN A 382 2.20 -7.52 10.49
C ASN A 382 3.45 -8.01 11.24
N TRP A 383 3.60 -9.32 11.41
CA TRP A 383 4.75 -9.90 12.10
C TRP A 383 6.12 -9.46 11.58
N GLU A 384 6.25 -9.26 10.27
CA GLU A 384 7.52 -8.93 9.59
C GLU A 384 7.98 -7.50 9.84
N LYS A 385 7.04 -6.60 10.17
CA LYS A 385 7.31 -5.18 10.39
C LYS A 385 7.17 -4.75 11.85
N CYS A 386 6.65 -5.63 12.72
CA CYS A 386 6.55 -5.35 14.13
C CYS A 386 7.87 -5.65 14.83
N HIS A 387 8.37 -4.69 15.61
CA HIS A 387 9.58 -4.83 16.41
C HIS A 387 9.24 -4.63 17.87
N PHE A 388 9.50 -5.65 18.69
CA PHE A 388 9.11 -5.66 20.10
C PHE A 388 10.27 -5.36 21.04
N MET A 389 10.03 -4.48 22.03
CA MET A 389 10.95 -4.13 23.12
C MET A 389 12.30 -3.61 22.65
N VAL A 390 12.31 -2.71 21.73
CA VAL A 390 13.50 -2.04 21.21
C VAL A 390 13.85 -0.87 22.14
N LYS A 391 15.13 -0.65 22.38
CA LYS A 391 15.68 0.56 23.02
C LYS A 391 16.28 1.40 21.92
N GLU A 392 15.78 2.59 21.67
CA GLU A 392 16.19 3.49 20.58
C GLU A 392 15.79 3.04 19.17
#